data_15bc5e6480a935b84a1fde4340554951
#
_entry.id   15bc5e6480a935b84a1fde4340554951
#
_cell.length_a   1.000
_cell.length_b   1.000
_cell.length_c   1.000
_cell.angle_alpha   90.00
_cell.angle_beta   90.00
_cell.angle_gamma   90.00
#
_symmetry.space_group_name_H-M   'P 1'
#
loop_
_entity.id
_entity.type
_entity.pdbx_description
1 polymer ?
#
loop_
_entity_poly.entity_id
_entity_poly.type
_entity_poly.pdbx_seq_one_letter_code
_entity_poly.pdbx_strand_id
1 'polypeptide(L)'
;MRSGGISVRRWGTALVASTAAFAVITPMSSAQAATGPSVGAKGAFLLDSKPNKTLWSKAADTKRQMASTTKVMTAVVVLETRGVDLNKKITVKQSYRDYVARNGASTADLKKGDKLSVRQLLYGLMLPSGCDAAFALADTFGTGTTEAARTKSFISKMNRKASDLGMANTKYDSFDGISQAGNNYTTPRDSAKLARRALGNSTFGSVVKATSTKQTATNGRVYTWYNTNKLLGSYSGAIGIKTGTGSVAGPCLVFAAKRGDRTVAGVVLNSPDRYTDAKKMLDWAFRTHTTMKLRTLPAGAEQD
;
A
#
# COMPACT_ATOMS: atom_id res chain seq x y z
N MET A 1 70.78 66.11 -60.94
CA MET A 1 71.36 65.13 -59.98
C MET A 1 70.27 64.49 -59.17
N ARG A 2 70.23 63.13 -59.14
CA ARG A 2 69.43 62.22 -58.37
C ARG A 2 67.93 62.19 -58.65
N SER A 3 67.54 61.35 -59.40
CA SER A 3 66.69 60.17 -59.53
C SER A 3 66.02 59.75 -58.25
N GLY A 4 64.72 59.72 -58.29
CA GLY A 4 63.85 59.14 -57.26
C GLY A 4 62.73 58.38 -57.90
N GLY A 5 62.87 57.05 -57.86
CA GLY A 5 61.88 56.11 -58.43
C GLY A 5 60.65 55.96 -57.60
N ILE A 6 59.54 55.91 -58.28
CA ILE A 6 58.23 55.68 -57.71
C ILE A 6 57.96 54.18 -57.73
N SER A 7 57.76 53.56 -56.53
CA SER A 7 57.34 52.14 -56.38
C SER A 7 55.83 52.04 -56.31
N VAL A 8 55.27 51.35 -57.28
CA VAL A 8 53.79 51.02 -57.30
C VAL A 8 53.55 49.83 -56.45
N ARG A 9 52.79 49.98 -55.33
CA ARG A 9 52.26 48.92 -54.51
C ARG A 9 50.98 48.36 -55.12
N ARG A 10 51.04 47.12 -55.55
CA ARG A 10 49.85 46.37 -55.95
C ARG A 10 49.06 45.97 -54.69
N TRP A 11 47.80 46.33 -54.64
CA TRP A 11 46.85 45.87 -53.64
C TRP A 11 46.19 44.58 -54.14
N GLY A 12 46.48 43.47 -53.43
CA GLY A 12 45.76 42.21 -53.65
C GLY A 12 44.45 42.19 -52.84
N THR A 13 43.34 42.11 -53.54
CA THR A 13 42.02 41.90 -52.95
C THR A 13 41.89 40.45 -52.56
N ALA A 14 41.87 40.15 -51.24
CA ALA A 14 41.52 38.85 -50.70
C ALA A 14 40.01 38.74 -50.62
N LEU A 15 39.40 37.83 -51.38
CA LEU A 15 38.01 37.43 -51.23
C LEU A 15 37.91 36.50 -49.99
N VAL A 16 37.21 36.96 -48.93
CA VAL A 16 36.81 36.14 -47.79
C VAL A 16 35.49 35.50 -48.15
N ALA A 17 35.51 34.21 -48.46
CA ALA A 17 34.28 33.40 -48.61
C ALA A 17 33.73 33.06 -47.24
N SER A 18 32.66 33.73 -46.81
CA SER A 18 31.93 33.44 -45.59
C SER A 18 31.00 32.25 -45.83
N THR A 19 31.36 31.05 -45.36
CA THR A 19 30.47 29.91 -45.29
C THR A 19 29.50 30.09 -44.11
N ALA A 20 28.28 30.49 -44.40
CA ALA A 20 27.20 30.50 -43.42
C ALA A 20 26.79 29.05 -43.12
N ALA A 21 27.20 28.52 -41.95
CA ALA A 21 26.69 27.24 -41.43
C ALA A 21 25.24 27.45 -40.94
N PHE A 22 24.27 26.97 -41.70
CA PHE A 22 22.90 26.86 -41.23
C PHE A 22 22.84 25.75 -40.17
N ALA A 23 22.78 26.13 -38.89
CA ALA A 23 22.42 25.21 -37.82
C ALA A 23 20.95 24.83 -37.99
N VAL A 24 20.68 23.62 -38.44
CA VAL A 24 19.33 23.02 -38.43
C VAL A 24 18.98 22.76 -36.96
N ILE A 25 18.21 23.66 -36.34
CA ILE A 25 17.58 23.45 -35.04
C ILE A 25 16.45 22.48 -35.29
N THR A 26 16.69 21.18 -35.08
CA THR A 26 15.61 20.19 -34.98
C THR A 26 14.81 20.54 -33.73
N PRO A 27 13.48 20.74 -33.83
CA PRO A 27 12.68 20.92 -32.62
C PRO A 27 12.84 19.67 -31.79
N MET A 28 13.42 19.78 -30.58
CA MET A 28 13.31 18.74 -29.56
C MET A 28 11.83 18.57 -29.32
N SER A 29 11.25 17.44 -29.77
CA SER A 29 9.92 17.05 -29.39
C SER A 29 9.89 17.02 -27.87
N SER A 30 9.20 17.98 -27.26
CA SER A 30 8.87 17.95 -25.85
C SER A 30 8.20 16.59 -25.59
N ALA A 31 8.89 15.70 -24.90
CA ALA A 31 8.30 14.43 -24.47
C ALA A 31 7.03 14.79 -23.69
N GLN A 32 5.89 14.65 -24.34
CA GLN A 32 4.60 14.91 -23.74
C GLN A 32 4.51 14.02 -22.51
N ALA A 33 4.52 14.62 -21.31
CA ALA A 33 4.40 13.87 -20.07
C ALA A 33 3.16 12.99 -20.20
N ALA A 34 3.37 11.67 -20.20
CA ALA A 34 2.27 10.74 -20.34
C ALA A 34 1.20 11.11 -19.32
N THR A 35 0.00 11.42 -19.79
CA THR A 35 -1.12 11.75 -18.91
C THR A 35 -1.29 10.64 -17.88
N GLY A 36 -1.40 11.00 -16.60
CA GLY A 36 -1.51 10.01 -15.51
C GLY A 36 -2.74 9.11 -15.65
N PRO A 37 -2.82 8.03 -14.87
CA PRO A 37 -3.95 7.11 -14.95
C PRO A 37 -5.25 7.81 -14.53
N SER A 38 -6.32 7.65 -15.33
CA SER A 38 -7.65 8.14 -14.98
C SER A 38 -8.34 7.17 -14.03
N VAL A 39 -8.50 7.56 -12.76
CA VAL A 39 -9.11 6.75 -11.70
C VAL A 39 -10.33 7.42 -11.07
N GLY A 40 -11.32 6.59 -10.69
CA GLY A 40 -12.54 7.03 -10.01
C GLY A 40 -12.35 7.30 -8.51
N ALA A 41 -11.28 6.78 -7.89
CA ALA A 41 -10.98 6.98 -6.47
C ALA A 41 -10.95 8.47 -6.10
N LYS A 42 -11.49 8.81 -4.92
CA LYS A 42 -11.43 10.17 -4.38
C LYS A 42 -10.03 10.56 -3.89
N GLY A 43 -9.18 9.59 -3.59
CA GLY A 43 -7.78 9.78 -3.26
C GLY A 43 -6.94 8.61 -3.71
N ALA A 44 -5.77 8.86 -4.29
CA ALA A 44 -4.88 7.81 -4.76
C ALA A 44 -3.40 8.22 -4.70
N PHE A 45 -2.53 7.23 -4.56
CA PHE A 45 -1.08 7.42 -4.56
C PHE A 45 -0.38 6.20 -5.15
N LEU A 46 0.67 6.43 -5.91
CA LEU A 46 1.47 5.38 -6.54
C LEU A 46 2.95 5.71 -6.37
N LEU A 47 3.73 4.75 -5.90
CA LEU A 47 5.16 4.89 -5.71
C LEU A 47 5.93 3.68 -6.24
N ASP A 48 7.14 3.93 -6.67
CA ASP A 48 8.16 2.89 -6.86
C ASP A 48 8.81 2.61 -5.50
N SER A 49 8.72 1.35 -5.06
CA SER A 49 9.04 0.99 -3.68
C SER A 49 10.54 1.07 -3.35
N LYS A 50 11.41 0.66 -4.27
CA LYS A 50 12.87 0.64 -4.00
C LYS A 50 13.51 2.02 -4.04
N PRO A 51 13.36 2.84 -5.12
CA PRO A 51 13.91 4.19 -5.09
C PRO A 51 13.06 5.14 -4.23
N ASN A 52 11.93 4.69 -3.66
CA ASN A 52 10.99 5.51 -2.91
C ASN A 52 10.55 6.76 -3.69
N LYS A 53 10.29 6.57 -4.99
CA LYS A 53 9.92 7.64 -5.90
C LYS A 53 8.40 7.69 -6.09
N THR A 54 7.80 8.84 -5.87
CA THR A 54 6.41 9.09 -6.27
C THR A 54 6.29 8.98 -7.78
N LEU A 55 5.39 8.12 -8.26
CA LEU A 55 5.10 7.97 -9.68
C LEU A 55 3.91 8.84 -10.08
N TRP A 56 2.84 8.82 -9.29
CA TRP A 56 1.63 9.58 -9.56
C TRP A 56 0.78 9.72 -8.29
N SER A 57 -0.10 10.74 -8.27
CA SER A 57 -1.01 10.94 -7.14
C SER A 57 -2.25 11.74 -7.51
N LYS A 58 -3.33 11.53 -6.72
CA LYS A 58 -4.58 12.28 -6.76
C LYS A 58 -5.03 12.55 -5.33
N ALA A 59 -5.25 13.82 -4.96
CA ALA A 59 -5.63 14.22 -3.60
C ALA A 59 -4.78 13.52 -2.53
N ALA A 60 -3.44 13.50 -2.74
CA ALA A 60 -2.47 12.68 -2.02
C ALA A 60 -2.47 12.90 -0.51
N ASP A 61 -2.78 14.11 -0.06
CA ASP A 61 -2.66 14.56 1.33
C ASP A 61 -4.03 14.87 1.97
N THR A 62 -5.12 14.57 1.27
CA THR A 62 -6.47 14.70 1.81
C THR A 62 -6.77 13.55 2.77
N LYS A 63 -7.08 13.89 4.03
CA LYS A 63 -7.46 12.91 5.07
C LYS A 63 -8.77 12.21 4.69
N ARG A 64 -8.79 10.88 4.82
CA ARG A 64 -9.94 10.02 4.56
C ARG A 64 -9.99 8.87 5.55
N GLN A 65 -11.17 8.40 5.88
CA GLN A 65 -11.31 7.13 6.56
C GLN A 65 -10.79 6.00 5.68
N MET A 66 -10.24 4.96 6.30
CA MET A 66 -9.48 3.92 5.61
C MET A 66 -10.01 2.50 5.81
N ALA A 67 -11.04 2.34 6.65
CA ALA A 67 -11.63 1.05 7.01
C ALA A 67 -10.54 0.00 7.36
N SER A 68 -10.72 -1.26 6.99
CA SER A 68 -9.81 -2.38 7.30
C SER A 68 -8.40 -2.26 6.72
N THR A 69 -8.07 -1.24 5.89
CA THR A 69 -6.67 -1.00 5.53
C THR A 69 -5.82 -0.59 6.75
N THR A 70 -6.45 -0.18 7.85
CA THR A 70 -5.87 0.00 9.20
C THR A 70 -5.06 -1.21 9.65
N LYS A 71 -5.50 -2.44 9.32
CA LYS A 71 -4.86 -3.69 9.73
C LYS A 71 -3.42 -3.87 9.20
N VAL A 72 -3.04 -3.08 8.20
CA VAL A 72 -1.63 -3.01 7.75
C VAL A 72 -0.76 -2.45 8.88
N MET A 73 -1.20 -1.38 9.55
CA MET A 73 -0.47 -0.83 10.71
C MET A 73 -0.46 -1.81 11.89
N THR A 74 -1.57 -2.49 12.14
CA THR A 74 -1.64 -3.53 13.18
C THR A 74 -0.60 -4.62 12.94
N ALA A 75 -0.50 -5.13 11.71
CA ALA A 75 0.52 -6.12 11.35
C ALA A 75 1.95 -5.56 11.51
N VAL A 76 2.21 -4.33 11.10
CA VAL A 76 3.53 -3.68 11.23
C VAL A 76 3.93 -3.54 12.70
N VAL A 77 3.03 -3.07 13.57
CA VAL A 77 3.32 -2.93 15.01
C VAL A 77 3.64 -4.28 15.65
N VAL A 78 2.90 -5.34 15.30
CA VAL A 78 3.18 -6.70 15.78
C VAL A 78 4.55 -7.18 15.30
N LEU A 79 4.80 -7.10 13.99
CA LEU A 79 6.03 -7.62 13.37
C LEU A 79 7.28 -6.84 13.75
N GLU A 80 7.16 -5.57 14.10
CA GLU A 80 8.26 -4.72 14.53
C GLU A 80 8.41 -4.62 16.06
N THR A 81 7.59 -5.36 16.80
CA THR A 81 7.80 -5.51 18.25
C THR A 81 9.14 -6.22 18.50
N ARG A 82 10.01 -5.60 19.30
CA ARG A 82 11.33 -6.16 19.62
C ARG A 82 11.19 -7.56 20.22
N GLY A 83 11.91 -8.54 19.66
CA GLY A 83 11.88 -9.91 20.14
C GLY A 83 10.55 -10.63 19.90
N VAL A 84 9.76 -10.19 18.89
CA VAL A 84 8.50 -10.88 18.58
C VAL A 84 8.72 -12.36 18.28
N ASP A 85 8.06 -13.21 19.07
CA ASP A 85 7.98 -14.65 18.78
C ASP A 85 6.72 -14.92 17.94
N LEU A 86 6.93 -15.21 16.67
CA LEU A 86 5.85 -15.52 15.72
C LEU A 86 5.19 -16.88 15.99
N ASN A 87 5.82 -17.74 16.79
CA ASN A 87 5.30 -19.05 17.18
C ASN A 87 4.54 -19.03 18.52
N LYS A 88 4.65 -17.91 19.28
CA LYS A 88 3.91 -17.70 20.52
C LYS A 88 2.43 -17.99 20.29
N LYS A 89 1.86 -18.89 21.11
CA LYS A 89 0.45 -19.26 21.05
C LYS A 89 -0.40 -18.25 21.83
N ILE A 90 -1.48 -17.81 21.21
CA ILE A 90 -2.47 -16.89 21.79
C ILE A 90 -3.78 -17.64 21.90
N THR A 91 -4.36 -17.62 23.09
CA THR A 91 -5.68 -18.23 23.33
C THR A 91 -6.78 -17.27 22.90
N VAL A 92 -7.69 -17.74 22.07
CA VAL A 92 -8.85 -16.98 21.62
C VAL A 92 -9.83 -16.81 22.78
N LYS A 93 -10.16 -15.56 23.10
CA LYS A 93 -11.13 -15.21 24.15
C LYS A 93 -12.53 -15.02 23.57
N GLN A 94 -13.54 -15.19 24.42
CA GLN A 94 -14.93 -14.91 24.03
C GLN A 94 -15.12 -13.44 23.64
N SER A 95 -14.47 -12.52 24.35
CA SER A 95 -14.52 -11.07 24.09
C SER A 95 -14.17 -10.69 22.65
N TYR A 96 -13.26 -11.42 21.99
CA TYR A 96 -12.91 -11.16 20.58
C TYR A 96 -14.06 -11.49 19.62
N ARG A 97 -14.80 -12.54 19.92
CA ARG A 97 -16.00 -12.96 19.17
C ARG A 97 -17.16 -12.00 19.40
N ASP A 98 -17.39 -11.65 20.67
CA ASP A 98 -18.45 -10.71 21.04
C ASP A 98 -18.23 -9.32 20.40
N TYR A 99 -16.97 -8.91 20.26
CA TYR A 99 -16.61 -7.68 19.54
C TYR A 99 -17.06 -7.73 18.08
N VAL A 100 -16.74 -8.82 17.38
CA VAL A 100 -17.16 -9.03 15.99
C VAL A 100 -18.68 -9.01 15.86
N ALA A 101 -19.38 -9.73 16.73
CA ALA A 101 -20.84 -9.81 16.70
C ALA A 101 -21.50 -8.43 16.96
N ARG A 102 -21.03 -7.69 17.96
CA ARG A 102 -21.57 -6.35 18.29
C ARG A 102 -21.36 -5.32 17.19
N ASN A 103 -20.31 -5.45 16.42
CA ASN A 103 -19.96 -4.46 15.40
C ASN A 103 -20.32 -4.90 13.96
N GLY A 104 -20.91 -6.08 13.77
CA GLY A 104 -21.16 -6.64 12.44
C GLY A 104 -19.86 -6.70 11.60
N ALA A 105 -18.77 -7.05 12.26
CA ALA A 105 -17.42 -6.89 11.71
C ALA A 105 -16.97 -8.13 10.91
N SER A 106 -16.06 -7.93 9.96
CA SER A 106 -15.36 -9.04 9.29
C SER A 106 -14.61 -9.91 10.29
N THR A 107 -14.58 -11.23 10.07
CA THR A 107 -14.10 -12.21 11.05
C THR A 107 -13.19 -13.27 10.42
N ALA A 108 -12.20 -13.73 11.17
CA ALA A 108 -11.46 -14.97 10.90
C ALA A 108 -12.21 -16.19 11.48
N ASP A 109 -13.39 -15.99 12.07
CA ASP A 109 -14.25 -16.97 12.71
C ASP A 109 -13.51 -17.78 13.79
N LEU A 110 -12.63 -17.13 14.53
CA LEU A 110 -11.87 -17.75 15.62
C LEU A 110 -12.81 -18.30 16.69
N LYS A 111 -12.54 -19.49 17.22
CA LYS A 111 -13.38 -20.12 18.26
C LYS A 111 -12.73 -19.97 19.63
N LYS A 112 -13.54 -19.63 20.65
CA LYS A 112 -13.11 -19.52 22.05
C LYS A 112 -12.34 -20.75 22.49
N GLY A 113 -11.21 -20.54 23.15
CA GLY A 113 -10.34 -21.59 23.68
C GLY A 113 -9.29 -22.12 22.70
N ASP A 114 -9.47 -21.89 21.40
CA ASP A 114 -8.44 -22.27 20.41
C ASP A 114 -7.15 -21.50 20.65
N LYS A 115 -6.02 -22.13 20.38
CA LYS A 115 -4.71 -21.49 20.48
C LYS A 115 -4.07 -21.45 19.10
N LEU A 116 -3.80 -20.23 18.63
CA LEU A 116 -3.12 -19.97 17.34
C LEU A 116 -1.85 -19.18 17.58
N SER A 117 -0.85 -19.41 16.74
CA SER A 117 0.39 -18.62 16.81
C SER A 117 0.16 -17.19 16.31
N VAL A 118 1.06 -16.27 16.69
CA VAL A 118 1.10 -14.91 16.17
C VAL A 118 1.08 -14.91 14.63
N ARG A 119 1.91 -15.77 14.01
CA ARG A 119 1.94 -15.94 12.54
C ARG A 119 0.59 -16.36 11.98
N GLN A 120 -0.11 -17.29 12.60
CA GLN A 120 -1.43 -17.74 12.17
C GLN A 120 -2.47 -16.63 12.30
N LEU A 121 -2.41 -15.87 13.38
CA LEU A 121 -3.30 -14.72 13.58
C LEU A 121 -3.02 -13.58 12.56
N LEU A 122 -1.78 -13.40 12.10
CA LEU A 122 -1.49 -12.47 11.01
C LEU A 122 -2.17 -12.90 9.70
N TYR A 123 -2.27 -14.20 9.40
CA TYR A 123 -3.08 -14.69 8.28
C TYR A 123 -4.57 -14.39 8.50
N GLY A 124 -5.11 -14.68 9.69
CA GLY A 124 -6.50 -14.36 10.03
C GLY A 124 -6.81 -12.86 10.00
N LEU A 125 -5.84 -12.02 10.34
CA LEU A 125 -5.93 -10.55 10.25
C LEU A 125 -6.01 -10.07 8.80
N MET A 126 -5.12 -10.58 7.93
CA MET A 126 -4.90 -9.97 6.62
C MET A 126 -5.77 -10.58 5.51
N LEU A 127 -6.01 -11.90 5.52
CA LEU A 127 -6.73 -12.57 4.43
C LEU A 127 -8.25 -12.32 4.53
N PRO A 128 -8.97 -12.85 5.54
CA PRO A 128 -10.41 -12.62 5.69
C PRO A 128 -10.72 -11.27 6.35
N SER A 129 -9.70 -10.46 6.61
CA SER A 129 -9.88 -9.17 7.30
C SER A 129 -10.37 -9.30 8.76
N GLY A 130 -10.05 -10.40 9.47
CA GLY A 130 -10.60 -10.76 10.78
C GLY A 130 -10.36 -9.70 11.86
N CYS A 131 -11.44 -9.10 12.37
CA CYS A 131 -11.40 -8.16 13.50
C CYS A 131 -11.18 -8.89 14.84
N ASP A 132 -11.58 -10.15 14.96
CA ASP A 132 -11.25 -11.04 16.06
C ASP A 132 -9.75 -11.32 16.16
N ALA A 133 -9.09 -11.58 15.02
CA ALA A 133 -7.64 -11.72 14.94
C ALA A 133 -6.91 -10.41 15.27
N ALA A 134 -7.47 -9.28 14.80
CA ALA A 134 -6.94 -7.94 15.13
C ALA A 134 -7.01 -7.69 16.63
N PHE A 135 -8.13 -8.00 17.27
CA PHE A 135 -8.30 -7.84 18.70
C PHE A 135 -7.32 -8.74 19.48
N ALA A 136 -7.22 -10.03 19.13
CA ALA A 136 -6.28 -10.95 19.77
C ALA A 136 -4.84 -10.44 19.73
N LEU A 137 -4.41 -9.88 18.59
CA LEU A 137 -3.09 -9.27 18.44
C LEU A 137 -2.96 -7.99 19.25
N ALA A 138 -3.94 -7.09 19.21
CA ALA A 138 -3.91 -5.83 19.96
C ALA A 138 -3.89 -6.08 21.48
N ASP A 139 -4.68 -7.02 21.96
CA ASP A 139 -4.70 -7.44 23.36
C ASP A 139 -3.37 -8.07 23.81
N THR A 140 -2.72 -8.84 22.93
CA THR A 140 -1.46 -9.52 23.25
C THR A 140 -0.26 -8.58 23.23
N PHE A 141 -0.22 -7.63 22.29
CA PHE A 141 0.93 -6.74 22.08
C PHE A 141 0.75 -5.35 22.70
N GLY A 142 -0.39 -5.07 23.27
CA GLY A 142 -0.61 -3.93 24.15
C GLY A 142 -0.12 -4.18 25.57
N THR A 143 -0.07 -3.14 26.39
CA THR A 143 0.33 -3.17 27.79
C THR A 143 -0.80 -2.67 28.68
N GLY A 144 -0.96 -3.24 29.85
CA GLY A 144 -1.99 -2.90 30.82
C GLY A 144 -2.63 -4.13 31.46
N THR A 145 -3.39 -3.92 32.53
CA THR A 145 -4.02 -4.99 33.34
C THR A 145 -5.34 -5.47 32.74
N THR A 146 -6.06 -4.62 32.01
CA THR A 146 -7.34 -4.94 31.38
C THR A 146 -7.22 -5.02 29.85
N GLU A 147 -8.14 -5.71 29.17
CA GLU A 147 -8.20 -5.74 27.70
C GLU A 147 -8.33 -4.34 27.11
N ALA A 148 -9.17 -3.48 27.71
CA ALA A 148 -9.35 -2.10 27.29
C ALA A 148 -8.04 -1.30 27.40
N ALA A 149 -7.29 -1.46 28.50
CA ALA A 149 -6.01 -0.81 28.68
C ALA A 149 -4.98 -1.30 27.65
N ARG A 150 -4.93 -2.61 27.37
CA ARG A 150 -4.01 -3.17 26.40
C ARG A 150 -4.32 -2.73 24.97
N THR A 151 -5.57 -2.76 24.54
CA THR A 151 -5.97 -2.29 23.22
C THR A 151 -5.72 -0.79 23.04
N LYS A 152 -6.01 0.04 24.04
CA LYS A 152 -5.68 1.47 24.04
C LYS A 152 -4.17 1.70 23.92
N SER A 153 -3.37 0.95 24.69
CA SER A 153 -1.92 0.99 24.60
C SER A 153 -1.41 0.58 23.21
N PHE A 154 -2.01 -0.45 22.61
CA PHE A 154 -1.68 -0.89 21.26
C PHE A 154 -1.97 0.19 20.22
N ILE A 155 -3.14 0.85 20.28
CA ILE A 155 -3.49 1.97 19.41
C ILE A 155 -2.48 3.12 19.59
N SER A 156 -2.02 3.38 20.82
CA SER A 156 -0.95 4.35 21.06
C SER A 156 0.37 3.96 20.39
N LYS A 157 0.70 2.65 20.33
CA LYS A 157 1.86 2.15 19.57
C LYS A 157 1.66 2.37 18.06
N MET A 158 0.45 2.16 17.52
CA MET A 158 0.13 2.43 16.11
C MET A 158 0.35 3.91 15.76
N ASN A 159 -0.11 4.84 16.61
CA ASN A 159 0.08 6.27 16.39
C ASN A 159 1.55 6.69 16.49
N ARG A 160 2.31 6.15 17.45
CA ARG A 160 3.77 6.37 17.50
C ARG A 160 4.45 5.86 16.23
N LYS A 161 4.12 4.66 15.78
CA LYS A 161 4.67 4.12 14.53
C LYS A 161 4.31 4.99 13.33
N ALA A 162 3.12 5.56 13.27
CA ALA A 162 2.74 6.53 12.22
C ALA A 162 3.64 7.77 12.27
N SER A 163 3.89 8.31 13.45
CA SER A 163 4.83 9.43 13.66
C SER A 163 6.24 9.08 13.19
N ASP A 164 6.78 7.92 13.61
CA ASP A 164 8.12 7.43 13.23
C ASP A 164 8.28 7.28 11.70
N LEU A 165 7.19 6.95 11.00
CA LEU A 165 7.15 6.83 9.54
C LEU A 165 6.87 8.15 8.81
N GLY A 166 6.76 9.26 9.55
CA GLY A 166 6.43 10.57 8.97
C GLY A 166 5.03 10.61 8.35
N MET A 167 4.06 9.87 8.92
CA MET A 167 2.66 9.85 8.50
C MET A 167 1.88 10.95 9.24
N ALA A 168 2.25 12.21 9.00
CA ALA A 168 1.77 13.36 9.76
C ALA A 168 0.26 13.61 9.67
N ASN A 169 -0.39 13.08 8.63
CA ASN A 169 -1.83 13.24 8.41
C ASN A 169 -2.61 11.94 8.69
N THR A 170 -2.09 11.08 9.56
CA THR A 170 -2.70 9.80 9.91
C THR A 170 -2.94 9.71 11.41
N LYS A 171 -4.12 9.23 11.78
CA LYS A 171 -4.49 8.93 13.16
C LYS A 171 -5.22 7.60 13.23
N TYR A 172 -4.90 6.81 14.23
CA TYR A 172 -5.58 5.56 14.55
C TYR A 172 -6.34 5.74 15.86
N ASP A 173 -7.63 5.38 15.87
CA ASP A 173 -8.46 5.26 17.07
C ASP A 173 -8.97 3.82 17.27
N SER A 174 -8.65 2.95 16.31
CA SER A 174 -8.95 1.52 16.36
C SER A 174 -7.78 0.68 15.82
N PHE A 175 -7.75 -0.60 16.20
CA PHE A 175 -6.74 -1.56 15.75
C PHE A 175 -7.15 -2.31 14.46
N ASP A 176 -8.38 -2.15 13.99
CA ASP A 176 -8.95 -2.91 12.88
C ASP A 176 -9.60 -2.06 11.78
N GLY A 177 -9.89 -0.80 12.05
CA GLY A 177 -10.53 0.13 11.13
C GLY A 177 -12.00 0.42 11.43
N ILE A 178 -12.57 -0.19 12.48
CA ILE A 178 -13.89 0.17 12.99
C ILE A 178 -13.72 1.36 13.92
N SER A 179 -14.19 2.52 13.49
CA SER A 179 -14.04 3.79 14.21
C SER A 179 -15.41 4.36 14.50
N GLN A 180 -15.87 4.23 15.74
CA GLN A 180 -17.14 4.81 16.16
C GLN A 180 -17.08 6.34 16.25
N ALA A 181 -15.94 6.89 16.62
CA ALA A 181 -15.73 8.33 16.72
C ALA A 181 -15.32 8.99 15.38
N GLY A 182 -15.10 8.22 14.31
CA GLY A 182 -14.68 8.71 13.01
C GLY A 182 -13.23 9.26 12.96
N ASN A 183 -12.45 9.01 14.00
CA ASN A 183 -11.07 9.54 14.13
C ASN A 183 -9.99 8.61 13.58
N ASN A 184 -10.37 7.56 12.84
CA ASN A 184 -9.47 6.65 12.15
C ASN A 184 -9.29 7.10 10.70
N TYR A 185 -8.28 7.89 10.43
CA TYR A 185 -8.06 8.47 9.11
C TYR A 185 -6.58 8.41 8.70
N THR A 186 -6.38 8.46 7.40
CA THR A 186 -5.07 8.52 6.75
C THR A 186 -5.15 9.36 5.48
N THR A 187 -4.01 9.51 4.81
CA THR A 187 -3.95 10.04 3.45
C THR A 187 -3.43 8.98 2.47
N PRO A 188 -3.70 9.09 1.17
CA PRO A 188 -3.12 8.17 0.20
C PRO A 188 -1.59 8.10 0.28
N ARG A 189 -0.92 9.23 0.46
CA ARG A 189 0.55 9.29 0.62
C ARG A 189 1.02 8.54 1.87
N ASP A 190 0.40 8.78 3.01
CA ASP A 190 0.81 8.16 4.28
C ASP A 190 0.56 6.65 4.24
N SER A 191 -0.59 6.21 3.70
CA SER A 191 -0.86 4.78 3.49
C SER A 191 0.18 4.12 2.57
N ALA A 192 0.67 4.82 1.55
CA ALA A 192 1.70 4.30 0.65
C ALA A 192 3.07 4.20 1.34
N LYS A 193 3.42 5.15 2.23
CA LYS A 193 4.61 5.03 3.10
C LYS A 193 4.54 3.77 3.97
N LEU A 194 3.38 3.55 4.60
CA LEU A 194 3.13 2.36 5.42
C LEU A 194 3.23 1.07 4.59
N ALA A 195 2.61 1.03 3.41
CA ALA A 195 2.68 -0.12 2.51
C ALA A 195 4.13 -0.46 2.13
N ARG A 196 4.93 0.55 1.78
CA ARG A 196 6.36 0.37 1.49
C ARG A 196 7.13 -0.19 2.68
N ARG A 197 6.89 0.35 3.89
CA ARG A 197 7.52 -0.16 5.13
C ARG A 197 7.16 -1.62 5.36
N ALA A 198 5.87 -1.96 5.28
CA ALA A 198 5.36 -3.30 5.51
C ALA A 198 5.94 -4.33 4.53
N LEU A 199 6.05 -3.98 3.24
CA LEU A 199 6.62 -4.84 2.21
C LEU A 199 8.12 -5.15 2.42
N GLY A 200 8.82 -4.36 3.22
CA GLY A 200 10.21 -4.65 3.65
C GLY A 200 10.32 -5.82 4.63
N ASN A 201 9.21 -6.29 5.21
CA ASN A 201 9.19 -7.45 6.10
C ASN A 201 8.77 -8.70 5.34
N SER A 202 9.63 -9.73 5.32
CA SER A 202 9.40 -10.96 4.55
C SER A 202 8.17 -11.75 5.03
N THR A 203 7.91 -11.78 6.34
CA THR A 203 6.71 -12.42 6.90
C THR A 203 5.45 -11.71 6.43
N PHE A 204 5.44 -10.37 6.49
CA PHE A 204 4.31 -9.59 5.97
C PHE A 204 4.07 -9.89 4.49
N GLY A 205 5.12 -9.83 3.66
CA GLY A 205 5.03 -10.12 2.23
C GLY A 205 4.46 -11.51 1.95
N SER A 206 4.90 -12.54 2.70
CA SER A 206 4.40 -13.91 2.57
C SER A 206 2.90 -14.02 2.92
N VAL A 207 2.48 -13.36 4.00
CA VAL A 207 1.07 -13.36 4.44
C VAL A 207 0.18 -12.69 3.39
N VAL A 208 0.49 -11.46 2.97
CA VAL A 208 -0.41 -10.69 2.10
C VAL A 208 -0.45 -11.17 0.65
N LYS A 209 0.57 -11.91 0.22
CA LYS A 209 0.63 -12.52 -1.11
C LYS A 209 -0.22 -13.78 -1.21
N ALA A 210 -0.52 -14.45 -0.09
CA ALA A 210 -1.30 -15.68 -0.09
C ALA A 210 -2.75 -15.41 -0.56
N THR A 211 -3.23 -16.18 -1.52
CA THR A 211 -4.62 -16.14 -1.98
C THR A 211 -5.57 -16.87 -1.04
N SER A 212 -5.05 -17.88 -0.34
CA SER A 212 -5.73 -18.62 0.71
C SER A 212 -4.71 -19.29 1.62
N THR A 213 -5.18 -19.79 2.76
CA THR A 213 -4.35 -20.57 3.69
C THR A 213 -5.20 -21.54 4.49
N LYS A 214 -4.60 -22.65 4.91
CA LYS A 214 -5.14 -23.53 5.96
C LYS A 214 -4.24 -23.41 7.19
N GLN A 215 -4.85 -23.13 8.33
CA GLN A 215 -4.16 -22.97 9.61
C GLN A 215 -4.79 -23.89 10.64
N THR A 216 -3.97 -24.66 11.37
CA THR A 216 -4.45 -25.60 12.37
C THR A 216 -4.15 -25.09 13.78
N ALA A 217 -5.16 -24.90 14.59
CA ALA A 217 -5.06 -24.59 16.01
C ALA A 217 -4.50 -25.80 16.79
N THR A 218 -4.04 -25.57 18.03
CA THR A 218 -3.39 -26.64 18.83
C THR A 218 -4.31 -27.82 19.17
N ASN A 219 -5.62 -27.62 19.11
CA ASN A 219 -6.64 -28.65 19.33
C ASN A 219 -7.06 -29.41 18.05
N GLY A 220 -6.36 -29.20 16.94
CA GLY A 220 -6.66 -29.84 15.66
C GLY A 220 -7.70 -29.14 14.79
N ARG A 221 -8.36 -28.06 15.27
CA ARG A 221 -9.32 -27.29 14.46
C ARG A 221 -8.61 -26.63 13.28
N VAL A 222 -9.13 -26.84 12.08
CA VAL A 222 -8.60 -26.26 10.84
C VAL A 222 -9.40 -25.00 10.48
N TYR A 223 -8.70 -23.93 10.23
CA TYR A 223 -9.20 -22.68 9.68
C TYR A 223 -8.78 -22.56 8.23
N THR A 224 -9.72 -22.31 7.33
CA THR A 224 -9.44 -22.01 5.93
C THR A 224 -9.82 -20.56 5.67
N TRP A 225 -8.82 -19.73 5.34
CA TRP A 225 -9.03 -18.32 5.06
C TRP A 225 -8.68 -17.99 3.62
N TYR A 226 -9.52 -17.18 3.00
CA TYR A 226 -9.32 -16.66 1.65
C TYR A 226 -9.00 -15.17 1.72
N ASN A 227 -8.10 -14.71 0.86
CA ASN A 227 -7.75 -13.30 0.81
C ASN A 227 -8.83 -12.53 0.03
N THR A 228 -9.45 -11.55 0.68
CA THR A 228 -10.48 -10.69 0.06
C THR A 228 -9.93 -9.81 -1.07
N ASN A 229 -8.61 -9.65 -1.17
CA ASN A 229 -7.98 -8.91 -2.25
C ASN A 229 -8.03 -9.69 -3.57
N LYS A 230 -9.06 -9.44 -4.38
CA LYS A 230 -9.26 -10.09 -5.69
C LYS A 230 -8.22 -9.72 -6.74
N LEU A 231 -7.35 -8.72 -6.49
CA LEU A 231 -6.23 -8.40 -7.39
C LEU A 231 -5.20 -9.54 -7.47
N LEU A 232 -5.04 -10.27 -6.34
CA LEU A 232 -4.19 -11.47 -6.28
C LEU A 232 -4.75 -12.58 -7.17
N GLY A 233 -3.91 -13.11 -8.05
CA GLY A 233 -4.32 -14.12 -9.04
C GLY A 233 -5.06 -13.54 -10.25
N SER A 234 -5.45 -12.24 -10.23
CA SER A 234 -6.17 -11.59 -11.33
C SER A 234 -5.29 -10.60 -12.11
N TYR A 235 -4.38 -9.93 -11.42
CA TYR A 235 -3.40 -9.03 -12.05
C TYR A 235 -2.01 -9.66 -11.99
N SER A 236 -1.37 -9.80 -13.15
CA SER A 236 -0.02 -10.42 -13.24
C SER A 236 1.00 -9.63 -12.42
N GLY A 237 1.68 -10.32 -11.52
CA GLY A 237 2.65 -9.73 -10.60
C GLY A 237 2.07 -9.13 -9.33
N ALA A 238 0.75 -9.17 -9.08
CA ALA A 238 0.16 -8.71 -7.82
C ALA A 238 0.73 -9.50 -6.62
N ILE A 239 1.13 -8.77 -5.56
CA ILE A 239 1.74 -9.34 -4.35
C ILE A 239 1.03 -8.92 -3.04
N GLY A 240 -0.13 -8.29 -3.12
CA GLY A 240 -0.91 -7.86 -1.95
C GLY A 240 -1.65 -6.56 -2.22
N ILE A 241 -2.19 -5.83 -1.22
CA ILE A 241 -1.84 -5.92 0.23
C ILE A 241 -3.12 -6.10 1.05
N LYS A 242 -4.04 -5.10 1.05
CA LYS A 242 -5.24 -5.12 1.92
C LYS A 242 -6.40 -4.32 1.33
N THR A 243 -7.57 -4.92 1.38
CA THR A 243 -8.86 -4.28 1.12
C THR A 243 -9.40 -3.60 2.38
N GLY A 244 -10.36 -2.73 2.19
CA GLY A 244 -11.15 -2.17 3.29
C GLY A 244 -12.42 -1.53 2.73
N THR A 245 -13.55 -1.76 3.39
CA THR A 245 -14.83 -1.16 3.04
C THR A 245 -15.54 -0.68 4.30
N GLY A 246 -16.16 0.47 4.23
CA GLY A 246 -16.96 1.05 5.31
C GLY A 246 -17.92 2.09 4.75
N SER A 247 -18.99 2.37 5.46
CA SER A 247 -20.03 3.30 5.01
C SER A 247 -19.48 4.69 4.65
N VAL A 248 -18.57 5.21 5.46
CA VAL A 248 -17.93 6.52 5.24
C VAL A 248 -16.67 6.40 4.38
N ALA A 249 -15.85 5.37 4.63
CA ALA A 249 -14.61 5.16 3.91
C ALA A 249 -14.82 4.82 2.42
N GLY A 250 -15.95 4.21 2.08
CA GLY A 250 -16.15 3.60 0.78
C GLY A 250 -15.17 2.46 0.51
N PRO A 251 -15.11 1.92 -0.70
CA PRO A 251 -14.13 0.90 -1.04
C PRO A 251 -12.72 1.47 -1.10
N CYS A 252 -11.80 0.85 -0.34
CA CYS A 252 -10.38 1.19 -0.26
C CYS A 252 -9.52 -0.03 -0.64
N LEU A 253 -8.34 0.22 -1.20
CA LEU A 253 -7.36 -0.82 -1.49
C LEU A 253 -5.94 -0.27 -1.36
N VAL A 254 -5.15 -0.94 -0.54
CA VAL A 254 -3.69 -0.83 -0.57
C VAL A 254 -3.19 -2.01 -1.39
N PHE A 255 -2.42 -1.76 -2.43
CA PHE A 255 -2.00 -2.79 -3.37
C PHE A 255 -0.52 -2.69 -3.73
N ALA A 256 0.05 -3.78 -4.21
CA ALA A 256 1.37 -3.79 -4.79
C ALA A 256 1.49 -4.87 -5.88
N ALA A 257 2.36 -4.59 -6.82
CA ALA A 257 2.76 -5.57 -7.84
C ALA A 257 4.28 -5.52 -8.05
N LYS A 258 4.86 -6.70 -8.36
CA LYS A 258 6.27 -6.87 -8.68
C LYS A 258 6.42 -7.43 -10.09
N ARG A 259 7.28 -6.80 -10.90
CA ARG A 259 7.71 -7.32 -12.21
C ARG A 259 9.22 -7.18 -12.31
N GLY A 260 9.92 -8.31 -12.50
CA GLY A 260 11.38 -8.34 -12.36
C GLY A 260 11.80 -7.84 -10.97
N ASP A 261 12.74 -6.91 -10.94
CA ASP A 261 13.22 -6.29 -9.68
C ASP A 261 12.42 -5.07 -9.24
N ARG A 262 11.48 -4.61 -10.06
CA ARG A 262 10.67 -3.44 -9.78
C ARG A 262 9.42 -3.79 -8.99
N THR A 263 9.23 -3.12 -7.85
CA THR A 263 8.02 -3.24 -7.04
C THR A 263 7.32 -1.88 -6.99
N VAL A 264 6.08 -1.85 -7.44
CA VAL A 264 5.21 -0.68 -7.37
C VAL A 264 4.16 -0.92 -6.31
N ALA A 265 4.01 0.04 -5.39
CA ALA A 265 2.96 0.04 -4.39
C ALA A 265 2.01 1.22 -4.61
N GLY A 266 0.73 0.99 -4.37
CA GLY A 266 -0.30 1.99 -4.56
C GLY A 266 -1.42 1.91 -3.53
N VAL A 267 -2.17 3.00 -3.48
CA VAL A 267 -3.33 3.16 -2.60
C VAL A 267 -4.45 3.82 -3.39
N VAL A 268 -5.66 3.32 -3.24
CA VAL A 268 -6.89 4.00 -3.61
C VAL A 268 -7.81 4.07 -2.39
N LEU A 269 -8.34 5.25 -2.10
CA LEU A 269 -9.28 5.50 -1.01
C LEU A 269 -10.59 6.04 -1.59
N ASN A 270 -11.70 5.45 -1.16
CA ASN A 270 -13.05 5.79 -1.62
C ASN A 270 -13.13 5.72 -3.16
N SER A 271 -12.96 4.52 -3.69
CA SER A 271 -13.01 4.21 -5.12
C SER A 271 -14.29 3.44 -5.45
N PRO A 272 -15.08 3.86 -6.43
CA PRO A 272 -16.25 3.11 -6.85
C PRO A 272 -15.90 1.73 -7.44
N ASP A 273 -14.71 1.62 -8.03
CA ASP A 273 -14.13 0.35 -8.51
C ASP A 273 -12.62 0.30 -8.22
N ARG A 274 -12.30 -0.14 -6.99
CA ARG A 274 -10.92 -0.19 -6.48
C ARG A 274 -9.99 -1.08 -7.30
N TYR A 275 -10.51 -2.12 -7.95
CA TYR A 275 -9.68 -3.05 -8.73
C TYR A 275 -9.37 -2.52 -10.13
N THR A 276 -10.35 -1.91 -10.78
CA THR A 276 -10.13 -1.22 -12.06
C THR A 276 -9.20 -0.03 -11.89
N ASP A 277 -9.34 0.75 -10.81
CA ASP A 277 -8.44 1.85 -10.51
C ASP A 277 -7.00 1.35 -10.26
N ALA A 278 -6.83 0.31 -9.42
CA ALA A 278 -5.52 -0.28 -9.17
C ALA A 278 -4.87 -0.83 -10.45
N LYS A 279 -5.66 -1.51 -11.31
CA LYS A 279 -5.19 -2.00 -12.62
C LYS A 279 -4.68 -0.85 -13.49
N LYS A 280 -5.47 0.22 -13.65
CA LYS A 280 -5.08 1.40 -14.45
C LYS A 280 -3.78 2.03 -13.93
N MET A 281 -3.64 2.14 -12.61
CA MET A 281 -2.44 2.69 -11.99
C MET A 281 -1.20 1.79 -12.21
N LEU A 282 -1.35 0.48 -12.08
CA LEU A 282 -0.27 -0.48 -12.30
C LEU A 282 0.10 -0.59 -13.78
N ASP A 283 -0.89 -0.64 -14.68
CA ASP A 283 -0.63 -0.67 -16.13
C ASP A 283 0.13 0.59 -16.59
N TRP A 284 -0.27 1.75 -16.08
CA TRP A 284 0.44 3.00 -16.34
C TRP A 284 1.90 2.94 -15.83
N ALA A 285 2.11 2.47 -14.59
CA ALA A 285 3.44 2.39 -13.99
C ALA A 285 4.37 1.41 -14.71
N PHE A 286 3.84 0.26 -15.15
CA PHE A 286 4.60 -0.76 -15.86
C PHE A 286 4.59 -0.59 -17.39
N ARG A 287 3.89 0.43 -17.91
CA ARG A 287 3.70 0.68 -19.35
C ARG A 287 3.14 -0.55 -20.07
N THR A 288 2.05 -1.10 -19.55
CA THR A 288 1.39 -2.30 -20.07
C THR A 288 -0.12 -2.11 -20.18
N HIS A 289 -0.76 -2.99 -20.93
CA HIS A 289 -2.22 -3.16 -20.98
C HIS A 289 -2.53 -4.58 -20.55
N THR A 290 -3.03 -4.75 -19.33
CA THR A 290 -3.35 -6.07 -18.78
C THR A 290 -4.83 -6.36 -18.96
N THR A 291 -5.19 -7.49 -19.59
CA THR A 291 -6.54 -8.02 -19.48
C THR A 291 -6.69 -8.62 -18.09
N MET A 292 -7.69 -8.18 -17.33
CA MET A 292 -7.90 -8.64 -15.96
C MET A 292 -9.34 -9.15 -15.80
N LYS A 293 -9.46 -10.43 -15.45
CA LYS A 293 -10.71 -11.02 -14.95
C LYS A 293 -10.54 -11.26 -13.46
N LEU A 294 -11.38 -10.65 -12.65
CA LEU A 294 -11.29 -10.81 -11.19
C LEU A 294 -11.65 -12.25 -10.82
N ARG A 295 -10.84 -12.83 -9.93
CA ARG A 295 -11.12 -14.15 -9.36
C ARG A 295 -12.38 -14.10 -8.52
N THR A 296 -13.13 -15.21 -8.54
CA THR A 296 -14.27 -15.42 -7.66
C THR A 296 -13.77 -15.98 -6.33
N LEU A 297 -14.33 -15.49 -5.24
CA LEU A 297 -14.11 -16.04 -3.90
C LEU A 297 -15.18 -17.11 -3.60
N PRO A 298 -14.88 -18.12 -2.78
CA PRO A 298 -15.91 -19.04 -2.29
C PRO A 298 -17.02 -18.29 -1.53
N ALA A 299 -18.21 -18.88 -1.50
CA ALA A 299 -19.35 -18.35 -0.75
C ALA A 299 -18.94 -18.10 0.72
N GLY A 300 -19.35 -16.96 1.28
CA GLY A 300 -19.01 -16.53 2.64
C GLY A 300 -17.60 -16.00 2.86
N ALA A 301 -16.73 -16.01 1.83
CA ALA A 301 -15.37 -15.46 1.92
C ALA A 301 -15.30 -13.96 1.57
N GLU A 302 -16.37 -13.37 1.08
CA GLU A 302 -16.46 -11.93 0.79
C GLU A 302 -17.00 -11.22 2.04
N GLN A 303 -16.10 -10.62 2.83
CA GLN A 303 -16.46 -9.96 4.10
C GLN A 303 -16.11 -8.46 4.12
N ASP A 304 -15.70 -7.91 2.98
CA ASP A 304 -15.32 -6.50 2.81
C ASP A 304 -16.26 -5.77 1.84
#